data_edb778c61711bee5489f524170ebbf55
#
_entry.id   edb778c61711bee5489f524170ebbf55
#
_cell.length_a   1.000
_cell.length_b   1.000
_cell.length_c   1.000
_cell.angle_alpha   90.00
_cell.angle_beta   90.00
_cell.angle_gamma   90.00
#
_symmetry.space_group_name_H-M   'P 1'
#
loop_
_entity.id
_entity.type
_entity.pdbx_description
1 polymer ?
#
loop_
_entity_poly.entity_id
_entity_poly.type
_entity_poly.pdbx_seq_one_letter_code
_entity_poly.pdbx_strand_id
1 'polypeptide(L)'
;MQAALDAQNTAPQSFVLWHYTTDEQDAAAVTSDTATRPQNMLARLWLDCLLAMPWNKLYRTASAQQLTFDRQYTLGEDLQFVLDYIDLLGRTAPDFAYTILTAPLTFYDCSREGTLSTKYHADYCKIWPEHFARLNKACYAAHCPQEDMRPLHRAELTVYAEGVADILRRDPAKRRAVRRDKAYAALRSPWLHALLERMRIEGCYSAYY
;
A
#
# COMPACT_ATOMS: atom_id res chain seq x y z
N MET A 1 3.22 22.02 2.60
CA MET A 1 2.01 22.10 1.74
C MET A 1 2.24 22.98 0.50
N GLN A 2 2.85 24.18 0.60
CA GLN A 2 3.11 25.04 -0.57
C GLN A 2 3.89 24.32 -1.68
N ALA A 3 4.96 23.59 -1.34
CA ALA A 3 5.74 22.80 -2.30
C ALA A 3 4.90 21.77 -3.10
N ALA A 4 3.89 21.16 -2.49
CA ALA A 4 2.99 20.24 -3.19
C ALA A 4 2.07 20.99 -4.18
N LEU A 5 1.59 22.16 -3.82
CA LEU A 5 0.80 23.02 -4.71
C LEU A 5 1.65 23.54 -5.89
N ASP A 6 2.89 23.93 -5.63
CA ASP A 6 3.82 24.39 -6.67
C ASP A 6 4.14 23.26 -7.65
N ALA A 7 4.38 22.04 -7.14
CA ALA A 7 4.57 20.87 -7.96
C ALA A 7 3.33 20.54 -8.82
N GLN A 8 2.12 20.66 -8.27
CA GLN A 8 0.88 20.46 -9.02
C GLN A 8 0.67 21.53 -10.08
N ASN A 9 1.02 22.79 -9.80
CA ASN A 9 0.92 23.89 -10.77
C ASN A 9 1.91 23.72 -11.92
N THR A 10 3.11 23.18 -11.64
CA THR A 10 4.14 22.92 -12.65
C THR A 10 3.78 21.73 -13.53
N ALA A 11 3.13 20.72 -12.98
CA ALA A 11 2.69 19.51 -13.69
C ALA A 11 1.19 19.23 -13.45
N PRO A 12 0.28 19.98 -14.09
CA PRO A 12 -1.16 19.94 -13.78
C PRO A 12 -1.82 18.56 -13.94
N GLN A 13 -1.26 17.70 -14.77
CA GLN A 13 -1.80 16.34 -14.97
C GLN A 13 -1.16 15.29 -14.06
N SER A 14 -0.23 15.67 -13.20
CA SER A 14 0.43 14.71 -12.31
C SER A 14 -0.41 14.39 -11.08
N PHE A 15 -0.15 13.22 -10.49
CA PHE A 15 -0.59 12.87 -9.15
C PHE A 15 0.57 13.13 -8.20
N VAL A 16 0.44 14.13 -7.33
CA VAL A 16 1.51 14.58 -6.43
C VAL A 16 1.48 13.76 -5.14
N LEU A 17 2.63 13.21 -4.78
CA LEU A 17 2.87 12.44 -3.56
C LEU A 17 4.10 12.99 -2.82
N TRP A 18 4.20 12.75 -1.53
CA TRP A 18 5.37 13.11 -0.73
C TRP A 18 5.68 12.08 0.34
N HIS A 19 6.93 12.07 0.78
CA HIS A 19 7.36 11.25 1.90
C HIS A 19 6.80 11.76 3.23
N TYR A 20 6.78 10.89 4.22
CA TYR A 20 6.46 11.23 5.60
C TYR A 20 7.61 10.82 6.51
N THR A 21 7.64 11.36 7.71
CA THR A 21 8.58 10.98 8.75
C THR A 21 7.86 10.66 10.04
N THR A 22 8.47 9.81 10.86
CA THR A 22 8.07 9.55 12.25
C THR A 22 8.97 10.28 13.24
N ASP A 23 9.98 11.02 12.76
CA ASP A 23 10.86 11.88 13.54
C ASP A 23 10.44 13.35 13.35
N GLU A 24 10.10 14.01 14.46
CA GLU A 24 9.69 15.40 14.45
C GLU A 24 10.81 16.35 13.98
N GLN A 25 12.07 15.99 14.23
CA GLN A 25 13.22 16.77 13.84
C GLN A 25 13.43 16.76 12.32
N ASP A 26 13.19 15.64 11.67
CA ASP A 26 13.29 15.50 10.22
C ASP A 26 12.20 16.30 9.47
N ALA A 27 11.03 16.48 10.09
CA ALA A 27 9.94 17.27 9.51
C ALA A 27 10.24 18.77 9.37
N ALA A 28 11.24 19.26 10.09
CA ALA A 28 11.64 20.68 10.10
C ALA A 28 12.70 21.03 9.03
N ALA A 29 13.38 20.07 8.43
CA ALA A 29 14.58 20.26 7.60
C ALA A 29 14.27 20.08 6.09
N VAL A 30 13.42 20.93 5.49
CA VAL A 30 12.92 20.63 4.14
C VAL A 30 13.48 21.49 3.04
N THR A 31 14.44 20.98 2.27
CA THR A 31 14.61 21.28 0.85
C THR A 31 13.93 20.16 0.04
N SER A 32 12.99 20.50 -0.83
CA SER A 32 12.25 19.50 -1.60
C SER A 32 12.73 19.46 -3.03
N ASP A 33 13.37 18.35 -3.41
CA ASP A 33 13.51 17.97 -4.80
C ASP A 33 12.22 17.29 -5.28
N THR A 34 11.90 17.44 -6.54
CA THR A 34 10.77 16.79 -7.19
C THR A 34 11.27 15.79 -8.22
N ALA A 35 10.69 14.60 -8.22
CA ALA A 35 10.97 13.60 -9.24
C ALA A 35 9.67 13.18 -9.93
N THR A 36 9.62 13.31 -11.26
CA THR A 36 8.51 12.79 -12.06
C THR A 36 8.75 11.31 -12.38
N ARG A 37 7.72 10.50 -12.22
CA ARG A 37 7.75 9.05 -12.44
C ARG A 37 6.57 8.61 -13.30
N PRO A 38 6.76 7.67 -14.23
CA PRO A 38 5.69 7.14 -15.07
C PRO A 38 4.73 6.24 -14.29
N GLN A 39 3.58 5.94 -14.88
CA GLN A 39 2.53 5.11 -14.26
C GLN A 39 3.00 3.70 -13.88
N ASN A 40 3.93 3.12 -14.63
CA ASN A 40 4.48 1.79 -14.36
C ASN A 40 5.36 1.70 -13.10
N MET A 41 5.51 2.79 -12.35
CA MET A 41 6.15 2.81 -11.03
C MET A 41 5.22 2.46 -9.87
N LEU A 42 3.96 2.06 -10.14
CA LEU A 42 2.95 1.82 -9.11
C LEU A 42 3.37 0.78 -8.06
N ALA A 43 3.99 -0.34 -8.48
CA ALA A 43 4.53 -1.34 -7.57
C ALA A 43 5.64 -0.75 -6.67
N ARG A 44 6.51 0.09 -7.26
CA ARG A 44 7.58 0.77 -6.52
C ARG A 44 7.02 1.75 -5.49
N LEU A 45 5.96 2.49 -5.83
CA LEU A 45 5.31 3.41 -4.88
C LEU A 45 4.75 2.67 -3.65
N TRP A 46 4.25 1.44 -3.84
CA TRP A 46 3.86 0.59 -2.72
C TRP A 46 5.06 0.23 -1.84
N LEU A 47 6.14 -0.24 -2.45
CA LEU A 47 7.37 -0.64 -1.76
C LEU A 47 8.01 0.52 -0.99
N ASP A 48 7.94 1.73 -1.54
CA ASP A 48 8.46 2.94 -0.93
C ASP A 48 7.50 3.57 0.10
N CYS A 49 6.43 2.84 0.49
CA CYS A 49 5.42 3.31 1.45
C CYS A 49 4.72 4.61 1.03
N LEU A 50 4.64 4.90 -0.27
CA LEU A 50 4.00 6.12 -0.78
C LEU A 50 2.56 5.91 -1.23
N LEU A 51 2.11 4.64 -1.39
CA LEU A 51 0.83 4.36 -2.02
C LEU A 51 -0.32 4.21 -1.02
N ALA A 52 -0.14 3.46 0.07
CA ALA A 52 -1.24 2.97 0.90
C ALA A 52 -2.01 4.07 1.65
N MET A 53 -1.35 5.15 2.05
CA MET A 53 -1.95 6.20 2.86
C MET A 53 -2.55 7.32 1.99
N PRO A 54 -3.75 7.86 2.30
CA PRO A 54 -4.35 8.93 1.50
C PRO A 54 -3.80 10.32 1.84
N TRP A 55 -3.25 10.52 3.03
CA TRP A 55 -2.89 11.83 3.58
C TRP A 55 -1.55 12.40 3.08
N ASN A 56 -0.73 11.62 2.39
CA ASN A 56 0.54 12.07 1.79
C ASN A 56 0.41 12.32 0.28
N LYS A 57 -0.75 12.81 -0.15
CA LYS A 57 -1.09 13.02 -1.55
C LYS A 57 -1.93 14.27 -1.76
N LEU A 58 -1.81 14.88 -2.92
CA LEU A 58 -2.68 15.97 -3.34
C LEU A 58 -3.71 15.48 -4.34
N TYR A 59 -4.97 15.56 -3.96
CA TYR A 59 -6.11 15.16 -4.77
C TYR A 59 -6.78 16.37 -5.43
N ARG A 60 -7.20 16.22 -6.67
CA ARG A 60 -8.08 17.20 -7.31
C ARG A 60 -9.46 17.05 -6.69
N THR A 61 -10.00 18.12 -6.13
CA THR A 61 -11.29 18.11 -5.43
C THR A 61 -12.41 17.53 -6.29
N ALA A 62 -12.55 17.96 -7.54
CA ALA A 62 -13.58 17.48 -8.46
C ALA A 62 -13.48 15.96 -8.76
N SER A 63 -12.28 15.39 -8.72
CA SER A 63 -12.07 13.94 -8.88
C SER A 63 -12.31 13.20 -7.58
N ALA A 64 -11.79 13.70 -6.47
CA ALA A 64 -11.94 13.07 -5.15
C ALA A 64 -13.41 13.00 -4.70
N GLN A 65 -14.21 14.01 -5.02
CA GLN A 65 -15.65 14.05 -4.71
C GLN A 65 -16.48 12.97 -5.44
N GLN A 66 -15.94 12.34 -6.47
CA GLN A 66 -16.59 11.22 -7.18
C GLN A 66 -16.33 9.88 -6.51
N LEU A 67 -15.48 9.83 -5.49
CA LEU A 67 -15.04 8.62 -4.82
C LEU A 67 -15.54 8.58 -3.38
N THR A 68 -15.68 7.38 -2.85
CA THR A 68 -16.05 7.14 -1.46
C THR A 68 -15.18 6.06 -0.85
N PHE A 69 -14.88 6.15 0.43
CA PHE A 69 -14.25 5.06 1.15
C PHE A 69 -15.21 3.87 1.26
N ASP A 70 -14.74 2.68 0.90
CA ASP A 70 -15.54 1.48 1.03
C ASP A 70 -15.66 1.07 2.51
N ARG A 71 -16.87 1.18 3.05
CA ARG A 71 -17.17 0.86 4.46
C ARG A 71 -17.19 -0.64 4.77
N GLN A 72 -17.08 -1.50 3.77
CA GLN A 72 -16.96 -2.94 3.99
C GLN A 72 -15.60 -3.33 4.55
N TYR A 73 -14.57 -2.53 4.27
CA TYR A 73 -13.24 -2.76 4.79
C TYR A 73 -13.04 -2.06 6.13
N THR A 74 -12.61 -2.81 7.12
CA THR A 74 -12.21 -2.31 8.44
C THR A 74 -10.71 -2.03 8.53
N LEU A 75 -9.98 -2.35 7.45
CA LEU A 75 -8.53 -2.19 7.31
C LEU A 75 -8.21 -2.11 5.82
N GLY A 76 -7.35 -1.16 5.42
CA GLY A 76 -6.87 -1.02 4.04
C GLY A 76 -7.84 -0.30 3.10
N GLU A 77 -8.93 0.28 3.61
CA GLU A 77 -9.85 1.15 2.88
C GLU A 77 -9.11 2.33 2.21
N ASP A 78 -8.07 2.81 2.86
CA ASP A 78 -7.19 3.88 2.37
C ASP A 78 -6.52 3.50 1.05
N LEU A 79 -5.97 2.28 0.97
CA LEU A 79 -5.36 1.77 -0.27
C LEU A 79 -6.41 1.65 -1.39
N GLN A 80 -7.61 1.16 -1.08
CA GLN A 80 -8.67 1.05 -2.07
C GLN A 80 -9.05 2.42 -2.64
N PHE A 81 -9.22 3.42 -1.77
CA PHE A 81 -9.50 4.79 -2.19
C PHE A 81 -8.41 5.36 -3.10
N VAL A 82 -7.14 5.14 -2.76
CA VAL A 82 -6.01 5.60 -3.59
C VAL A 82 -6.00 4.89 -4.95
N LEU A 83 -6.25 3.58 -4.99
CA LEU A 83 -6.34 2.84 -6.25
C LEU A 83 -7.53 3.28 -7.09
N ASP A 84 -8.69 3.58 -6.49
CA ASP A 84 -9.85 4.13 -7.19
C ASP A 84 -9.54 5.50 -7.80
N TYR A 85 -8.77 6.34 -7.08
CA TYR A 85 -8.34 7.63 -7.61
C TYR A 85 -7.38 7.47 -8.78
N ILE A 86 -6.45 6.53 -8.72
CA ILE A 86 -5.51 6.22 -9.82
C ILE A 86 -6.28 5.70 -11.05
N ASP A 87 -7.25 4.81 -10.84
CA ASP A 87 -8.12 4.32 -11.92
C ASP A 87 -8.92 5.46 -12.56
N LEU A 88 -9.42 6.41 -11.76
CA LEU A 88 -10.12 7.60 -12.26
C LEU A 88 -9.18 8.50 -13.07
N LEU A 89 -7.96 8.73 -12.57
CA LEU A 89 -6.95 9.48 -13.33
C LEU A 89 -6.60 8.80 -14.65
N GLY A 90 -6.40 7.49 -14.66
CA GLY A 90 -6.11 6.75 -15.89
C GLY A 90 -7.20 6.88 -16.96
N ARG A 91 -8.47 7.08 -16.54
CA ARG A 91 -9.58 7.33 -17.46
C ARG A 91 -9.71 8.79 -17.91
N THR A 92 -9.37 9.75 -17.03
CA THR A 92 -9.59 11.20 -17.29
C THR A 92 -8.34 11.92 -17.78
N ALA A 93 -7.16 11.38 -17.51
CA ALA A 93 -5.85 11.90 -17.89
C ALA A 93 -4.90 10.71 -18.16
N PRO A 94 -5.05 9.99 -19.29
CA PRO A 94 -4.35 8.73 -19.54
C PRO A 94 -2.82 8.86 -19.53
N ASP A 95 -2.29 10.04 -19.77
CA ASP A 95 -0.84 10.33 -19.75
C ASP A 95 -0.38 10.93 -18.41
N PHE A 96 -1.16 10.77 -17.32
CA PHE A 96 -0.74 11.27 -16.02
C PHE A 96 0.57 10.61 -15.55
N ALA A 97 1.33 11.35 -14.78
CA ALA A 97 2.56 10.85 -14.13
C ALA A 97 2.47 11.06 -12.62
N TYR A 98 3.30 10.36 -11.87
CA TYR A 98 3.49 10.65 -10.45
C TYR A 98 4.54 11.74 -10.29
N THR A 99 4.27 12.74 -9.46
CA THR A 99 5.27 13.72 -9.03
C THR A 99 5.55 13.49 -7.54
N ILE A 100 6.77 13.06 -7.24
CA ILE A 100 7.18 12.69 -5.89
C ILE A 100 8.05 13.80 -5.33
N LEU A 101 7.66 14.37 -4.18
CA LEU A 101 8.50 15.25 -3.41
C LEU A 101 9.31 14.43 -2.42
N THR A 102 10.64 14.63 -2.40
CA THR A 102 11.55 13.91 -1.51
C THR A 102 11.43 14.37 -0.06
N ALA A 103 10.90 15.58 0.14
CA ALA A 103 10.68 16.10 1.48
C ALA A 103 9.54 15.38 2.23
N PRO A 104 9.72 15.05 3.51
CA PRO A 104 8.65 14.54 4.35
C PRO A 104 7.72 15.69 4.78
N LEU A 105 6.65 15.95 3.99
CA LEU A 105 5.70 17.02 4.31
C LEU A 105 4.67 16.63 5.38
N THR A 106 4.71 15.41 5.87
CA THR A 106 3.81 14.90 6.91
C THR A 106 4.63 14.25 8.02
N PHE A 107 4.36 14.65 9.25
CA PHE A 107 4.79 13.94 10.44
C PHE A 107 3.71 12.93 10.84
N TYR A 108 4.07 11.67 10.97
CA TYR A 108 3.17 10.60 11.39
C TYR A 108 3.50 10.16 12.82
N ASP A 109 2.66 10.54 13.77
CA ASP A 109 2.81 10.20 15.19
C ASP A 109 2.47 8.72 15.45
N CYS A 110 3.51 7.91 15.63
CA CYS A 110 3.40 6.49 15.98
C CYS A 110 3.31 6.24 17.50
N SER A 111 3.40 7.29 18.35
CA SER A 111 3.46 7.14 19.80
C SER A 111 2.12 6.74 20.44
N ARG A 112 1.00 6.89 19.72
CA ARG A 112 -0.34 6.63 20.25
C ARG A 112 -0.66 5.15 20.28
N GLU A 113 -0.84 4.62 21.49
CA GLU A 113 -1.37 3.26 21.67
C GLU A 113 -2.85 3.16 21.26
N GLY A 114 -3.25 1.96 20.81
CA GLY A 114 -4.66 1.66 20.50
C GLY A 114 -5.17 2.21 19.17
N THR A 115 -4.27 2.61 18.27
CA THR A 115 -4.62 2.98 16.89
C THR A 115 -5.18 1.77 16.13
N LEU A 116 -5.93 2.02 15.04
CA LEU A 116 -6.48 0.93 14.21
C LEU A 116 -5.39 -0.02 13.71
N SER A 117 -4.23 0.51 13.33
CA SER A 117 -3.09 -0.27 12.83
C SER A 117 -2.45 -1.18 13.88
N THR A 118 -2.64 -0.90 15.18
CA THR A 118 -2.08 -1.70 16.28
C THR A 118 -3.06 -2.72 16.86
N LYS A 119 -4.34 -2.70 16.45
CA LYS A 119 -5.35 -3.65 16.91
C LYS A 119 -5.21 -4.99 16.20
N TYR A 120 -5.65 -6.05 16.87
CA TYR A 120 -5.83 -7.36 16.24
C TYR A 120 -7.06 -7.32 15.32
N HIS A 121 -6.88 -7.73 14.08
CA HIS A 121 -7.94 -7.84 13.08
C HIS A 121 -8.16 -9.32 12.73
N ALA A 122 -9.31 -9.87 13.12
CA ALA A 122 -9.63 -11.29 12.88
C ALA A 122 -9.65 -11.66 11.39
N ASP A 123 -10.03 -10.71 10.54
CA ASP A 123 -10.17 -10.88 9.09
C ASP A 123 -8.92 -10.48 8.29
N TYR A 124 -7.78 -10.21 8.96
CA TYR A 124 -6.55 -9.72 8.32
C TYR A 124 -6.13 -10.59 7.13
N CYS A 125 -6.03 -11.92 7.35
CA CYS A 125 -5.65 -12.87 6.30
C CYS A 125 -6.74 -13.08 5.21
N LYS A 126 -7.91 -12.47 5.34
CA LYS A 126 -8.95 -12.44 4.32
C LYS A 126 -8.92 -11.13 3.55
N ILE A 127 -8.79 -10.01 4.23
CA ILE A 127 -8.85 -8.66 3.68
C ILE A 127 -7.62 -8.37 2.81
N TRP A 128 -6.41 -8.64 3.30
CA TRP A 128 -5.19 -8.33 2.54
C TRP A 128 -5.07 -9.05 1.20
N PRO A 129 -5.44 -10.34 1.03
CA PRO A 129 -5.55 -10.96 -0.28
C PRO A 129 -6.38 -10.20 -1.30
N GLU A 130 -7.52 -9.61 -0.87
CA GLU A 130 -8.40 -8.81 -1.74
C GLU A 130 -7.70 -7.50 -2.15
N HIS A 131 -7.04 -6.84 -1.21
CA HIS A 131 -6.26 -5.62 -1.49
C HIS A 131 -5.10 -5.88 -2.43
N PHE A 132 -4.34 -6.95 -2.22
CA PHE A 132 -3.25 -7.33 -3.10
C PHE A 132 -3.72 -7.76 -4.48
N ALA A 133 -4.84 -8.46 -4.59
CA ALA A 133 -5.42 -8.78 -5.89
C ALA A 133 -5.76 -7.50 -6.67
N ARG A 134 -6.31 -6.48 -6.01
CA ARG A 134 -6.59 -5.18 -6.62
C ARG A 134 -5.31 -4.43 -7.00
N LEU A 135 -4.33 -4.36 -6.10
CA LEU A 135 -3.03 -3.73 -6.34
C LEU A 135 -2.31 -4.39 -7.53
N ASN A 136 -2.23 -5.72 -7.55
CA ASN A 136 -1.61 -6.46 -8.65
C ASN A 136 -2.31 -6.18 -9.98
N LYS A 137 -3.65 -6.16 -9.99
CA LYS A 137 -4.42 -5.81 -11.19
C LYS A 137 -4.04 -4.43 -11.71
N ALA A 138 -3.93 -3.43 -10.83
CA ALA A 138 -3.53 -2.08 -11.19
C ALA A 138 -2.07 -2.04 -11.69
N CYS A 139 -1.14 -2.75 -11.04
CA CYS A 139 0.26 -2.84 -11.46
C CYS A 139 0.42 -3.49 -12.84
N TYR A 140 -0.32 -4.58 -13.12
CA TYR A 140 -0.30 -5.20 -14.45
C TYR A 140 -0.91 -4.29 -15.52
N ALA A 141 -2.00 -3.60 -15.22
CA ALA A 141 -2.60 -2.63 -16.13
C ALA A 141 -1.65 -1.45 -16.44
N ALA A 142 -0.86 -1.02 -15.45
CA ALA A 142 0.16 0.01 -15.58
C ALA A 142 1.48 -0.51 -16.21
N HIS A 143 1.56 -1.79 -16.56
CA HIS A 143 2.79 -2.42 -17.09
C HIS A 143 4.01 -2.26 -16.17
N CYS A 144 3.82 -2.43 -14.86
CA CYS A 144 4.92 -2.40 -13.91
C CYS A 144 6.01 -3.43 -14.26
N PRO A 145 7.30 -3.06 -14.18
CA PRO A 145 8.38 -3.94 -14.57
C PRO A 145 8.52 -5.11 -13.59
N GLN A 146 8.97 -6.26 -14.10
CA GLN A 146 9.10 -7.49 -13.31
C GLN A 146 10.08 -7.33 -12.12
N GLU A 147 11.05 -6.46 -12.25
CA GLU A 147 12.00 -6.12 -11.18
C GLU A 147 11.34 -5.46 -9.97
N ASP A 148 10.21 -4.75 -10.16
CA ASP A 148 9.41 -4.18 -9.08
C ASP A 148 8.31 -5.14 -8.61
N MET A 149 7.76 -5.98 -9.50
CA MET A 149 6.73 -6.95 -9.14
C MET A 149 7.25 -8.06 -8.22
N ARG A 150 8.46 -8.54 -8.43
CA ARG A 150 9.06 -9.56 -7.55
C ARG A 150 9.21 -9.12 -6.08
N PRO A 151 9.78 -7.94 -5.78
CA PRO A 151 9.77 -7.39 -4.42
C PRO A 151 8.36 -7.17 -3.88
N LEU A 152 7.39 -6.74 -4.71
CA LEU A 152 5.99 -6.59 -4.31
C LEU A 152 5.41 -7.92 -3.83
N HIS A 153 5.55 -9.01 -4.58
CA HIS A 153 5.05 -10.33 -4.18
C HIS A 153 5.73 -10.85 -2.89
N ARG A 154 7.01 -10.52 -2.66
CA ARG A 154 7.66 -10.81 -1.37
C ARG A 154 7.06 -10.01 -0.23
N ALA A 155 6.76 -8.73 -0.45
CA ALA A 155 6.11 -7.88 0.55
C ALA A 155 4.69 -8.40 0.87
N GLU A 156 3.93 -8.84 -0.13
CA GLU A 156 2.62 -9.49 0.06
C GLU A 156 2.72 -10.72 0.96
N LEU A 157 3.71 -11.60 0.70
CA LEU A 157 3.96 -12.78 1.53
C LEU A 157 4.31 -12.39 2.97
N THR A 158 5.13 -11.34 3.15
CA THR A 158 5.52 -10.85 4.48
C THR A 158 4.31 -10.33 5.25
N VAL A 159 3.49 -9.48 4.65
CA VAL A 159 2.26 -8.96 5.25
C VAL A 159 1.30 -10.09 5.62
N TYR A 160 1.14 -11.09 4.75
CA TYR A 160 0.29 -12.24 5.04
C TYR A 160 0.83 -13.09 6.20
N ALA A 161 2.14 -13.33 6.24
CA ALA A 161 2.80 -14.07 7.31
C ALA A 161 2.68 -13.36 8.68
N GLU A 162 2.73 -12.03 8.71
CA GLU A 162 2.46 -11.24 9.91
C GLU A 162 1.03 -11.45 10.41
N GLY A 163 0.04 -11.49 9.53
CA GLY A 163 -1.34 -11.81 9.88
C GLY A 163 -1.49 -13.20 10.49
N VAL A 164 -0.82 -14.21 9.93
CA VAL A 164 -0.79 -15.58 10.50
C VAL A 164 -0.13 -15.57 11.88
N ALA A 165 0.97 -14.86 12.05
CA ALA A 165 1.65 -14.72 13.33
C ALA A 165 0.76 -14.01 14.37
N ASP A 166 0.00 -13.02 13.97
CA ASP A 166 -0.95 -12.30 14.82
C ASP A 166 -2.11 -13.21 15.28
N ILE A 167 -2.62 -14.08 14.44
CA ILE A 167 -3.58 -15.11 14.85
C ILE A 167 -3.01 -15.97 16.01
N LEU A 168 -1.77 -16.38 15.90
CA LEU A 168 -1.13 -17.20 16.94
C LEU A 168 -0.89 -16.45 18.25
N ARG A 169 -0.54 -15.16 18.17
CA ARG A 169 -0.14 -14.34 19.32
C ARG A 169 -1.31 -13.62 19.98
N ARG A 170 -2.20 -13.03 19.19
CA ARG A 170 -3.14 -11.99 19.61
C ARG A 170 -4.62 -12.36 19.47
N ASP A 171 -4.96 -13.45 18.76
CA ASP A 171 -6.37 -13.90 18.64
C ASP A 171 -6.96 -14.12 20.04
N PRO A 172 -8.16 -13.59 20.34
CA PRO A 172 -8.78 -13.64 21.66
C PRO A 172 -9.21 -15.05 22.11
N ALA A 173 -9.13 -16.05 21.23
CA ALA A 173 -9.45 -17.42 21.59
C ALA A 173 -8.53 -17.92 22.73
N LYS A 174 -9.13 -18.31 23.86
CA LYS A 174 -8.42 -18.76 25.05
C LYS A 174 -7.62 -20.06 24.83
N ARG A 175 -8.13 -20.96 23.95
CA ARG A 175 -7.50 -22.25 23.67
C ARG A 175 -6.45 -22.09 22.57
N ARG A 176 -5.20 -22.42 22.86
CA ARG A 176 -4.08 -22.41 21.90
C ARG A 176 -4.38 -23.29 20.64
N ALA A 177 -5.09 -24.41 20.83
CA ALA A 177 -5.49 -25.26 19.71
C ALA A 177 -6.35 -24.49 18.69
N VAL A 178 -7.33 -23.71 19.15
CA VAL A 178 -8.19 -22.92 18.26
C VAL A 178 -7.39 -21.90 17.47
N ARG A 179 -6.46 -21.19 18.11
CA ARG A 179 -5.59 -20.23 17.40
C ARG A 179 -4.72 -20.93 16.34
N ARG A 180 -4.19 -22.10 16.69
CA ARG A 180 -3.41 -22.92 15.75
C ARG A 180 -4.25 -23.39 14.58
N ASP A 181 -5.49 -23.85 14.80
CA ASP A 181 -6.38 -24.30 13.73
C ASP A 181 -6.73 -23.16 12.78
N LYS A 182 -6.98 -21.93 13.29
CA LYS A 182 -7.17 -20.73 12.47
C LYS A 182 -5.93 -20.39 11.64
N ALA A 183 -4.73 -20.44 12.23
CA ALA A 183 -3.48 -20.21 11.54
C ALA A 183 -3.24 -21.25 10.43
N TYR A 184 -3.52 -22.54 10.70
CA TYR A 184 -3.45 -23.58 9.67
C TYR A 184 -4.45 -23.37 8.54
N ALA A 185 -5.67 -22.90 8.84
CA ALA A 185 -6.64 -22.56 7.81
C ALA A 185 -6.12 -21.43 6.91
N ALA A 186 -5.52 -20.39 7.49
CA ALA A 186 -4.89 -19.30 6.73
C ALA A 186 -3.73 -19.83 5.86
N LEU A 187 -2.84 -20.67 6.39
CA LEU A 187 -1.73 -21.26 5.63
C LEU A 187 -2.18 -22.17 4.47
N ARG A 188 -3.41 -22.67 4.49
CA ARG A 188 -4.01 -23.46 3.41
C ARG A 188 -4.86 -22.63 2.45
N SER A 189 -4.83 -21.30 2.55
CA SER A 189 -5.63 -20.47 1.67
C SER A 189 -5.22 -20.63 0.20
N PRO A 190 -6.18 -20.68 -0.74
CA PRO A 190 -5.87 -20.78 -2.17
C PRO A 190 -5.06 -19.55 -2.66
N TRP A 191 -5.29 -18.40 -2.07
CA TRP A 191 -4.53 -17.19 -2.41
C TRP A 191 -3.03 -17.34 -2.09
N LEU A 192 -2.69 -17.84 -0.90
CA LEU A 192 -1.29 -18.05 -0.52
C LEU A 192 -0.61 -19.05 -1.46
N HIS A 193 -1.29 -20.15 -1.78
CA HIS A 193 -0.74 -21.14 -2.72
C HIS A 193 -0.51 -20.52 -4.11
N ALA A 194 -1.44 -19.70 -4.61
CA ALA A 194 -1.28 -19.01 -5.89
C ALA A 194 -0.13 -18.00 -5.85
N LEU A 195 0.05 -17.26 -4.74
CA LEU A 195 1.18 -16.34 -4.56
C LEU A 195 2.52 -17.09 -4.56
N LEU A 196 2.61 -18.17 -3.80
CA LEU A 196 3.83 -19.00 -3.73
C LEU A 196 4.19 -19.60 -5.09
N GLU A 197 3.20 -20.09 -5.85
CA GLU A 197 3.46 -20.63 -7.19
C GLU A 197 3.92 -19.52 -8.16
N ARG A 198 3.33 -18.33 -8.10
CA ARG A 198 3.79 -17.17 -8.86
C ARG A 198 5.24 -16.84 -8.52
N MET A 199 5.57 -16.74 -7.23
CA MET A 199 6.93 -16.45 -6.77
C MET A 199 7.93 -17.52 -7.21
N ARG A 200 7.50 -18.80 -7.27
CA ARG A 200 8.31 -19.90 -7.81
C ARG A 200 8.63 -19.70 -9.28
N ILE A 201 7.63 -19.38 -10.10
CA ILE A 201 7.79 -19.11 -11.54
C ILE A 201 8.71 -17.90 -11.77
N GLU A 202 8.62 -16.87 -10.94
CA GLU A 202 9.44 -15.67 -11.00
C GLU A 202 10.87 -15.86 -10.46
N GLY A 203 11.20 -17.02 -9.93
CA GLY A 203 12.51 -17.31 -9.37
C GLY A 203 12.80 -16.57 -8.05
N CYS A 204 11.74 -16.22 -7.29
CA CYS A 204 11.90 -15.50 -6.03
C CYS A 204 12.46 -16.36 -4.87
N TYR A 205 12.58 -17.67 -5.04
CA TYR A 205 13.02 -18.61 -4.00
C TYR A 205 14.54 -18.79 -3.86
N SER A 206 15.34 -18.21 -4.74
CA SER A 206 16.81 -18.38 -4.70
C SER A 206 17.49 -17.88 -3.42
N ALA A 207 16.74 -17.30 -2.48
CA ALA A 207 17.26 -16.80 -1.20
C ALA A 207 16.97 -17.75 0.00
N TYR A 208 16.40 -18.94 -0.22
CA TYR A 208 15.98 -19.86 0.85
C TYR A 208 16.53 -21.29 0.71
N TYR A 209 17.54 -21.49 -0.11
CA TYR A 209 18.32 -22.74 -0.15
C TYR A 209 19.75 -22.52 0.27
#